data_39212a43cf6c56bbe09223126804b11c
#
_entry.id   39212a43cf6c56bbe09223126804b11c
#
_cell.length_a   1.000
_cell.length_b   1.000
_cell.length_c   1.000
_cell.angle_alpha   90.00
_cell.angle_beta   90.00
_cell.angle_gamma   90.00
#
_symmetry.space_group_name_H-M   'P 1'
#
loop_
_entity.id
_entity.type
_entity.pdbx_description
1 polymer ?
#
loop_
_entity_poly.entity_id
_entity_poly.type
_entity_poly.pdbx_seq_one_letter_code
_entity_poly.pdbx_strand_id
1 'polypeptide(L)'
;MLATLGFTVTLAVTRGITTVLHKKGAGPNGGIVIGGVHIHHFVFGMVGLIVLGYLWLLLYGFEDKPPRRLFRYTASGYGVCSALILDEFALWLNLRDVYWERQGRESVEALLIFGGILLWGALIYPFALAVWHHFRGHPLPARPR
;
A
#
# COMPACT_ATOMS: atom_id res chain seq x y z
N MET A 1 -0.28 -6.33 -10.03
CA MET A 1 1.06 -5.79 -10.35
C MET A 1 1.23 -4.31 -10.01
N LEU A 2 0.34 -3.37 -10.42
CA LEU A 2 0.54 -1.94 -10.12
C LEU A 2 0.50 -1.61 -8.61
N ALA A 3 -0.39 -2.24 -7.85
CA ALA A 3 -0.41 -2.09 -6.38
C ALA A 3 0.89 -2.60 -5.75
N THR A 4 1.37 -3.77 -6.18
CA THR A 4 2.64 -4.34 -5.72
C THR A 4 3.82 -3.42 -6.03
N LEU A 5 3.85 -2.85 -7.24
CA LEU A 5 4.90 -1.90 -7.64
C LEU A 5 4.84 -0.62 -6.78
N GLY A 6 3.64 -0.01 -6.66
CA GLY A 6 3.44 1.17 -5.81
C GLY A 6 3.86 0.92 -4.36
N PHE A 7 3.48 -0.23 -3.81
CA PHE A 7 3.85 -0.65 -2.46
C PHE A 7 5.38 -0.76 -2.30
N THR A 8 6.04 -1.52 -3.19
CA THR A 8 7.49 -1.78 -3.07
C THR A 8 8.33 -0.52 -3.26
N VAL A 9 7.98 0.32 -4.26
CA VAL A 9 8.70 1.57 -4.51
C VAL A 9 8.54 2.52 -3.33
N THR A 10 7.30 2.70 -2.82
CA THR A 10 7.06 3.57 -1.67
C THR A 10 7.81 3.09 -0.43
N LEU A 11 7.75 1.79 -0.14
CA LEU A 11 8.48 1.22 0.98
C LEU A 11 9.99 1.48 0.88
N ALA A 12 10.60 1.25 -0.28
CA ALA A 12 12.02 1.49 -0.49
C ALA A 12 12.39 2.97 -0.30
N VAL A 13 11.58 3.88 -0.85
CA VAL A 13 11.78 5.33 -0.72
C VAL A 13 11.63 5.78 0.73
N THR A 14 10.54 5.40 1.40
CA THR A 14 10.26 5.80 2.79
C THR A 14 11.35 5.30 3.72
N ARG A 15 11.69 4.01 3.67
CA ARG A 15 12.78 3.42 4.47
C ARG A 15 14.15 4.05 4.16
N GLY A 16 14.41 4.38 2.90
CA GLY A 16 15.61 5.08 2.51
C GLY A 16 15.70 6.47 3.15
N ILE A 17 14.64 7.26 3.05
CA ILE A 17 14.57 8.61 3.63
C ILE A 17 14.70 8.55 5.15
N THR A 18 13.89 7.73 5.84
CA THR A 18 13.90 7.63 7.30
C THR A 18 15.27 7.17 7.82
N THR A 19 15.91 6.21 7.14
CA THR A 19 17.24 5.74 7.51
C THR A 19 18.31 6.84 7.35
N VAL A 20 18.25 7.63 6.27
CA VAL A 20 19.19 8.73 6.06
C VAL A 20 19.00 9.83 7.10
N LEU A 21 17.75 10.19 7.40
CA LEU A 21 17.42 11.19 8.41
C LEU A 21 17.87 10.75 9.80
N HIS A 22 17.64 9.50 10.16
CA HIS A 22 18.07 8.93 11.43
C HIS A 22 19.61 8.97 11.58
N LYS A 23 20.35 8.56 10.54
CA LYS A 23 21.83 8.61 10.54
C LYS A 23 22.38 10.03 10.65
N LYS A 24 21.66 11.04 10.18
CA LYS A 24 22.05 12.44 10.29
C LYS A 24 21.71 13.06 11.65
N GLY A 25 21.20 12.27 12.60
CA GLY A 25 20.83 12.76 13.93
C GLY A 25 19.57 13.64 13.92
N ALA A 26 18.81 13.64 12.84
CA ALA A 26 17.44 14.15 12.84
C ALA A 26 16.64 13.22 13.75
N GLY A 27 16.55 13.56 15.05
CA GLY A 27 15.86 12.77 16.06
C GLY A 27 14.40 12.48 15.69
N PRO A 28 13.56 12.06 16.66
CA PRO A 28 12.12 11.79 16.42
C PRO A 28 11.39 12.94 15.72
N ASN A 29 11.97 14.15 15.77
CA ASN A 29 11.41 15.37 15.16
C ASN A 29 11.84 15.60 13.70
N GLY A 30 12.51 14.65 13.05
CA GLY A 30 12.96 14.77 11.64
C GLY A 30 11.86 14.63 10.59
N GLY A 31 10.59 14.64 10.99
CA GLY A 31 9.41 14.54 10.13
C GLY A 31 8.66 15.87 9.92
N ILE A 32 7.45 15.77 9.40
CA ILE A 32 6.56 16.92 9.18
C ILE A 32 5.97 17.35 10.52
N VAL A 33 6.25 18.60 10.94
CA VAL A 33 5.68 19.19 12.16
C VAL A 33 4.72 20.30 11.77
N ILE A 34 3.46 20.20 12.20
CA ILE A 34 2.42 21.22 11.98
C ILE A 34 1.85 21.62 13.33
N GLY A 35 1.93 22.92 13.66
CA GLY A 35 1.41 23.43 14.93
C GLY A 35 2.03 22.80 16.18
N GLY A 36 3.29 22.34 16.11
CA GLY A 36 3.99 21.65 17.20
C GLY A 36 3.67 20.15 17.32
N VAL A 37 2.80 19.63 16.47
CA VAL A 37 2.46 18.20 16.41
C VAL A 37 3.26 17.51 15.32
N HIS A 38 3.95 16.44 15.67
CA HIS A 38 4.62 15.57 14.70
C HIS A 38 3.61 14.73 13.95
N ILE A 39 3.58 14.89 12.61
CA ILE A 39 2.66 14.13 11.74
C ILE A 39 3.42 12.98 11.11
N HIS A 40 3.06 11.80 11.49
CA HIS A 40 3.57 10.55 10.94
C HIS A 40 3.04 10.31 9.52
N HIS A 41 3.84 9.70 8.67
CA HIS A 41 3.46 9.48 7.27
C HIS A 41 2.31 8.47 7.10
N PHE A 42 2.03 7.62 8.09
CA PHE A 42 0.85 6.75 8.06
C PHE A 42 -0.47 7.53 7.94
N VAL A 43 -0.54 8.76 8.46
CA VAL A 43 -1.74 9.61 8.37
C VAL A 43 -2.09 9.88 6.92
N PHE A 44 -1.08 10.18 6.08
CA PHE A 44 -1.30 10.39 4.64
C PHE A 44 -1.74 9.09 3.94
N GLY A 45 -1.17 7.96 4.34
CA GLY A 45 -1.60 6.65 3.87
C GLY A 45 -3.05 6.34 4.21
N MET A 46 -3.45 6.60 5.47
CA MET A 46 -4.82 6.37 5.95
C MET A 46 -5.84 7.25 5.23
N VAL A 47 -5.59 8.55 5.15
CA VAL A 47 -6.45 9.48 4.41
C VAL A 47 -6.57 9.05 2.95
N GLY A 48 -5.44 8.69 2.33
CA GLY A 48 -5.42 8.20 0.95
C GLY A 48 -6.27 6.95 0.74
N LEU A 49 -6.21 5.95 1.63
CA LEU A 49 -7.06 4.76 1.53
C LEU A 49 -8.55 5.08 1.72
N ILE A 50 -8.90 5.98 2.63
CA ILE A 50 -10.28 6.43 2.82
C ILE A 50 -10.80 7.09 1.53
N VAL A 51 -10.02 7.99 0.95
CA VAL A 51 -10.38 8.66 -0.31
C VAL A 51 -10.52 7.66 -1.45
N LEU A 52 -9.58 6.73 -1.60
CA LEU A 52 -9.64 5.69 -2.63
C LEU A 52 -10.86 4.78 -2.44
N GLY A 53 -11.13 4.36 -1.19
CA GLY A 53 -12.29 3.55 -0.87
C GLY A 53 -13.60 4.27 -1.18
N TYR A 54 -13.71 5.54 -0.80
CA TYR A 54 -14.89 6.35 -1.11
C TYR A 54 -15.09 6.56 -2.62
N LEU A 55 -13.99 6.85 -3.34
CA LEU A 55 -14.01 6.94 -4.79
C LEU A 55 -14.56 5.66 -5.44
N TRP A 56 -14.10 4.49 -4.98
CA TRP A 56 -14.60 3.22 -5.48
C TRP A 56 -16.08 2.99 -5.16
N LEU A 57 -16.55 3.37 -3.98
CA LEU A 57 -17.99 3.30 -3.64
C LEU A 57 -18.83 4.17 -4.57
N LEU A 58 -18.37 5.38 -4.89
CA LEU A 58 -19.03 6.24 -5.86
C LEU A 58 -19.06 5.60 -7.26
N LEU A 59 -17.93 5.02 -7.71
CA LEU A 59 -17.84 4.41 -9.03
C LEU A 59 -18.69 3.13 -9.17
N TYR A 60 -18.94 2.40 -8.09
CA TYR A 60 -19.84 1.25 -8.08
C TYR A 60 -21.30 1.63 -8.34
N GLY A 61 -21.68 2.88 -8.07
CA GLY A 61 -23.03 3.40 -8.34
C GLY A 61 -23.29 3.78 -9.79
N PHE A 62 -22.28 3.80 -10.67
CA PHE A 62 -22.42 4.10 -12.08
C PHE A 62 -22.56 2.82 -12.90
N GLU A 63 -23.46 2.84 -13.90
CA GLU A 63 -23.67 1.70 -14.80
C GLU A 63 -22.46 1.42 -15.70
N ASP A 64 -21.70 2.46 -16.02
CA ASP A 64 -20.51 2.36 -16.87
C ASP A 64 -19.28 1.92 -16.10
N LYS A 65 -18.50 0.99 -16.68
CA LYS A 65 -17.25 0.55 -16.10
C LYS A 65 -16.24 1.72 -16.07
N PRO A 66 -15.58 1.93 -14.93
CA PRO A 66 -14.58 2.98 -14.82
C PRO A 66 -13.45 2.80 -15.85
N PRO A 67 -12.88 3.90 -16.39
CA PRO A 67 -11.85 3.83 -17.39
C PRO A 67 -10.59 3.12 -16.85
N ARG A 68 -9.92 2.32 -17.69
CA ARG A 68 -8.71 1.55 -17.30
C ARG A 68 -7.61 2.42 -16.67
N ARG A 69 -7.51 3.68 -17.09
CA ARG A 69 -6.55 4.63 -16.49
C ARG A 69 -6.84 4.86 -15.01
N LEU A 70 -8.10 5.06 -14.66
CA LEU A 70 -8.53 5.26 -13.28
C LEU A 70 -8.22 4.03 -12.42
N PHE A 71 -8.50 2.82 -12.92
CA PHE A 71 -8.13 1.58 -12.24
C PHE A 71 -6.61 1.48 -12.00
N ARG A 72 -5.80 1.86 -12.98
CA ARG A 72 -4.33 1.84 -12.83
C ARG A 72 -3.85 2.81 -11.76
N TYR A 73 -4.36 4.04 -11.73
CA TYR A 73 -3.98 5.04 -10.73
C TYR A 73 -4.44 4.64 -9.33
N THR A 74 -5.68 4.17 -9.18
CA THR A 74 -6.21 3.74 -7.88
C THR A 74 -5.49 2.50 -7.36
N ALA A 75 -5.16 1.54 -8.23
CA ALA A 75 -4.37 0.37 -7.83
C ALA A 75 -2.95 0.77 -7.36
N SER A 76 -2.28 1.69 -8.08
CA SER A 76 -0.97 2.21 -7.64
C SER A 76 -1.10 2.97 -6.32
N GLY A 77 -2.10 3.85 -6.21
CA GLY A 77 -2.38 4.63 -4.99
C GLY A 77 -2.67 3.73 -3.79
N TYR A 78 -3.40 2.64 -3.98
CA TYR A 78 -3.64 1.64 -2.94
C TYR A 78 -2.32 1.06 -2.40
N GLY A 79 -1.41 0.66 -3.30
CA GLY A 79 -0.10 0.16 -2.89
C GLY A 79 0.73 1.20 -2.13
N VAL A 80 0.74 2.45 -2.61
CA VAL A 80 1.43 3.58 -1.95
C VAL A 80 0.88 3.79 -0.54
N CYS A 81 -0.43 3.96 -0.40
CA CYS A 81 -1.07 4.20 0.89
C CYS A 81 -0.87 3.05 1.88
N SER A 82 -0.97 1.80 1.39
CA SER A 82 -0.73 0.61 2.22
C SER A 82 0.71 0.55 2.73
N ALA A 83 1.70 0.91 1.90
CA ALA A 83 3.09 0.95 2.32
C ALA A 83 3.33 1.98 3.43
N LEU A 84 2.77 3.20 3.27
CA LEU A 84 2.89 4.27 4.28
C LEU A 84 2.29 3.88 5.62
N ILE A 85 1.14 3.20 5.61
CA ILE A 85 0.47 2.74 6.85
C ILE A 85 1.29 1.65 7.53
N LEU A 86 1.68 0.63 6.77
CA LEU A 86 2.33 -0.54 7.34
C LEU A 86 3.78 -0.29 7.76
N ASP A 87 4.42 0.73 7.19
CA ASP A 87 5.76 1.12 7.62
C ASP A 87 5.79 1.62 9.08
N GLU A 88 4.69 2.20 9.56
CA GLU A 88 4.53 2.64 10.96
C GLU A 88 3.51 1.79 11.75
N PHE A 89 3.29 0.53 11.35
CA PHE A 89 2.32 -0.36 11.99
C PHE A 89 2.60 -0.57 13.48
N ALA A 90 3.87 -0.67 13.86
CA ALA A 90 4.28 -0.83 15.25
C ALA A 90 3.87 0.37 16.14
N LEU A 91 3.77 1.57 15.57
CA LEU A 91 3.27 2.75 16.28
C LEU A 91 1.81 2.57 16.71
N TRP A 92 1.00 1.93 15.87
CA TRP A 92 -0.41 1.65 16.19
C TRP A 92 -0.55 0.62 17.30
N LEU A 93 0.25 -0.44 17.25
CA LEU A 93 0.19 -1.51 18.25
C LEU A 93 0.66 -1.03 19.61
N ASN A 94 1.71 -0.22 19.65
CA ASN A 94 2.34 0.19 20.90
C ASN A 94 1.85 1.57 21.41
N LEU A 95 1.02 2.30 20.62
CA LEU A 95 0.51 3.65 20.89
C LEU A 95 1.62 4.66 21.25
N ARG A 96 2.82 4.44 20.74
CA ARG A 96 3.99 5.29 20.88
C ARG A 96 4.95 5.09 19.70
N ASP A 97 5.82 6.05 19.45
CA ASP A 97 6.84 5.94 18.41
C ASP A 97 7.93 4.95 18.84
N VAL A 98 7.85 3.75 18.28
CA VAL A 98 8.80 2.64 18.48
C VAL A 98 9.54 2.27 17.19
N TYR A 99 9.54 3.15 16.19
CA TYR A 99 10.05 2.86 14.85
C TYR A 99 11.48 2.31 14.85
N TRP A 100 12.33 2.84 15.72
CA TRP A 100 13.74 2.44 15.86
C TRP A 100 14.01 1.52 17.05
N GLU A 101 12.98 1.18 17.82
CA GLU A 101 13.05 0.24 18.93
C GLU A 101 12.92 -1.22 18.45
N ARG A 102 13.06 -2.16 19.39
CA ARG A 102 12.88 -3.59 19.12
C ARG A 102 11.48 -3.91 18.59
N GLN A 103 10.47 -3.23 19.10
CA GLN A 103 9.07 -3.35 18.67
C GLN A 103 8.83 -2.86 17.24
N GLY A 104 9.69 -2.01 16.69
CA GLY A 104 9.62 -1.59 15.28
C GLY A 104 9.72 -2.75 14.28
N ARG A 105 10.17 -3.94 14.71
CA ARG A 105 10.15 -5.15 13.88
C ARG A 105 8.75 -5.59 13.49
N GLU A 106 7.73 -5.30 14.29
CA GLU A 106 6.33 -5.59 13.99
C GLU A 106 5.88 -4.93 12.68
N SER A 107 6.34 -3.72 12.41
CA SER A 107 6.10 -3.07 11.10
C SER A 107 6.77 -3.85 9.95
N VAL A 108 8.00 -4.34 10.14
CA VAL A 108 8.70 -5.11 9.12
C VAL A 108 7.97 -6.43 8.84
N GLU A 109 7.49 -7.10 9.87
CA GLU A 109 6.71 -8.34 9.74
C GLU A 109 5.40 -8.08 9.01
N ALA A 110 4.66 -7.03 9.37
CA ALA A 110 3.43 -6.63 8.69
C ALA A 110 3.67 -6.31 7.21
N LEU A 111 4.75 -5.60 6.89
CA LEU A 111 5.16 -5.27 5.51
C LEU A 111 5.47 -6.52 4.69
N LEU A 112 6.19 -7.49 5.28
CA LEU A 112 6.54 -8.75 4.60
C LEU A 112 5.30 -9.60 4.34
N ILE A 113 4.41 -9.72 5.32
CA ILE A 113 3.15 -10.47 5.19
C ILE A 113 2.28 -9.84 4.11
N PHE A 114 2.03 -8.54 4.19
CA PHE A 114 1.16 -7.86 3.23
C PHE A 114 1.77 -7.79 1.83
N GLY A 115 3.06 -7.49 1.73
CA GLY A 115 3.80 -7.53 0.46
C GLY A 115 3.76 -8.92 -0.18
N GLY A 116 3.89 -9.97 0.63
CA GLY A 116 3.72 -11.36 0.22
C GLY A 116 2.31 -11.64 -0.33
N ILE A 117 1.26 -11.17 0.35
CA ILE A 117 -0.13 -11.29 -0.10
C ILE A 117 -0.35 -10.57 -1.43
N LEU A 118 0.17 -9.36 -1.60
CA LEU A 118 0.06 -8.61 -2.85
C LEU A 118 0.79 -9.32 -4.00
N LEU A 119 1.99 -9.82 -3.74
CA LEU A 119 2.77 -10.55 -4.73
C LEU A 119 2.08 -11.86 -5.11
N TRP A 120 1.63 -12.63 -4.12
CA TRP A 120 0.90 -13.87 -4.32
C TRP A 120 -0.37 -13.64 -5.14
N GLY A 121 -1.18 -12.65 -4.77
CA GLY A 121 -2.36 -12.27 -5.53
C GLY A 121 -2.05 -11.89 -6.97
N ALA A 122 -0.96 -11.15 -7.20
CA ALA A 122 -0.54 -10.75 -8.53
C ALA A 122 -0.09 -11.94 -9.42
N LEU A 123 0.49 -12.98 -8.81
CA LEU A 123 0.98 -14.17 -9.52
C LEU A 123 -0.12 -15.22 -9.70
N ILE A 124 -0.91 -15.48 -8.66
CA ILE A 124 -1.90 -16.57 -8.66
C ILE A 124 -3.21 -16.18 -9.33
N TYR A 125 -3.66 -14.93 -9.22
CA TYR A 125 -4.92 -14.51 -9.81
C TYR A 125 -5.05 -14.84 -11.31
N PRO A 126 -4.06 -14.52 -12.19
CA PRO A 126 -4.15 -14.88 -13.60
C PRO A 126 -4.14 -16.40 -13.82
N PHE A 127 -3.41 -17.15 -13.00
CA PHE A 127 -3.39 -18.62 -13.07
C PHE A 127 -4.74 -19.21 -12.62
N ALA A 128 -5.26 -18.77 -11.47
CA ALA A 128 -6.56 -19.22 -10.96
C ALA A 128 -7.69 -18.91 -11.96
N LEU A 129 -7.64 -17.75 -12.60
CA LEU A 129 -8.60 -17.37 -13.64
C LEU A 129 -8.52 -18.28 -14.85
N ALA A 130 -7.31 -18.61 -15.30
CA ALA A 130 -7.09 -19.54 -16.42
C ALA A 130 -7.64 -20.93 -16.12
N VAL A 131 -7.34 -21.47 -14.92
CA VAL A 131 -7.85 -22.76 -14.44
C VAL A 131 -9.38 -22.74 -14.36
N TRP A 132 -9.97 -21.69 -13.79
CA TRP A 132 -11.41 -21.53 -13.70
C TRP A 132 -12.10 -21.54 -15.07
N HIS A 133 -11.57 -20.80 -16.05
CA HIS A 133 -12.10 -20.79 -17.41
C HIS A 133 -11.97 -22.15 -18.09
N HIS A 134 -10.87 -22.85 -17.87
CA HIS A 134 -10.67 -24.21 -18.40
C HIS A 134 -11.75 -25.18 -17.90
N PHE A 135 -12.03 -25.19 -16.60
CA PHE A 135 -13.03 -26.09 -16.01
C PHE A 135 -14.50 -25.73 -16.39
N ARG A 136 -14.78 -24.45 -16.66
CA ARG A 136 -16.14 -24.02 -17.08
C ARG A 136 -16.37 -24.07 -18.58
N GLY A 137 -15.41 -24.47 -19.39
CA GLY A 137 -15.53 -24.52 -20.85
C GLY A 137 -15.72 -23.14 -21.49
N HIS A 138 -15.42 -22.03 -20.77
CA HIS A 138 -15.51 -20.69 -21.31
C HIS A 138 -14.17 -20.26 -21.91
N PRO A 139 -14.18 -19.63 -23.11
CA PRO A 139 -12.94 -19.11 -23.69
C PRO A 139 -12.34 -18.03 -22.77
N LEU A 140 -11.01 -18.04 -22.65
CA LEU A 140 -10.30 -16.99 -21.92
C LEU A 140 -10.63 -15.61 -22.50
N PRO A 141 -10.88 -14.60 -21.68
CA PRO A 141 -11.06 -13.23 -22.17
C PRO A 141 -9.81 -12.80 -22.94
N ALA A 142 -9.99 -12.25 -24.14
CA ALA A 142 -8.89 -11.77 -24.97
C ALA A 142 -7.99 -10.82 -24.16
N ARG A 143 -6.67 -11.04 -24.20
CA ARG A 143 -5.73 -10.10 -23.57
C ARG A 143 -5.92 -8.73 -24.19
N PRO A 144 -6.18 -7.69 -23.41
CA PRO A 144 -6.23 -6.33 -23.92
C PRO A 144 -4.85 -5.93 -24.48
N ARG A 145 -4.82 -5.55 -25.74
CA ARG A 145 -3.67 -4.91 -26.38
C ARG A 145 -3.35 -3.56 -25.74
#